data_fa44a8bc6f0a7236d929a71be8c8b7e7
#
_entry.id   fa44a8bc6f0a7236d929a71be8c8b7e7
#
_cell.length_a   1.000
_cell.length_b   1.000
_cell.length_c   1.000
_cell.angle_alpha   90.00
_cell.angle_beta   90.00
_cell.angle_gamma   90.00
#
_symmetry.space_group_name_H-M   'P 1'
#
loop_
_entity.id
_entity.type
_entity.pdbx_description
1 polymer ?
#
loop_
_entity_poly.entity_id
_entity_poly.type
_entity_poly.pdbx_seq_one_letter_code
_entity_poly.pdbx_strand_id
1 'polypeptide(L)'
;MINRIKYLFSVMKNSFTYTNALNDYFLDYYLRHHKIIGWYKGQPVYSAFLTPGLSKPLANTLSRRLISNLLQKPLPGMINFALTDSCNAKCEHCSFYSAMDKSKYRVLTTNEIYAILKSCQNFGISIINFVGGEPLLRKDLGKLIKYVDKNKSSSCIYTNGWFLKERCQVLKKSGIMMVIVSLDGVTAKRHDTFRKLPNLFNRAILGIKECQRKKILTAISTTVTQEDLENGNFEKMIHFSKKLKVNELIVFDTMPIGMYSHRNDLTKNAIDKHKLFALVDKYNKKSDYPGIFCYAHFKDMSTFGCSAGRNYFYISPYGEMHPCDFTAKPIGNLKNEAVSDLWFKLTDIKSKNCGEYLNSCCKTKTYKPRT
;
A
#
# COMPACT_ATOMS: atom_id res chain seq x y z
N MET A 1 -25.17 9.94 -24.58
CA MET A 1 -24.52 9.59 -23.32
C MET A 1 -25.13 8.35 -22.68
N ILE A 2 -26.44 8.24 -22.56
CA ILE A 2 -27.18 7.10 -21.95
C ILE A 2 -26.91 5.76 -22.63
N ASN A 3 -26.77 5.72 -23.97
CA ASN A 3 -26.48 4.47 -24.70
C ASN A 3 -25.07 3.91 -24.46
N ARG A 4 -24.07 4.78 -24.19
CA ARG A 4 -22.70 4.32 -23.85
C ARG A 4 -22.65 3.71 -22.45
N ILE A 5 -23.39 4.24 -21.51
CA ILE A 5 -23.51 3.69 -20.14
C ILE A 5 -24.22 2.35 -20.16
N LYS A 6 -25.33 2.21 -20.91
CA LYS A 6 -26.05 0.93 -21.09
C LYS A 6 -25.18 -0.12 -21.78
N TYR A 7 -24.36 0.28 -22.76
CA TYR A 7 -23.42 -0.61 -23.44
C TYR A 7 -22.29 -1.07 -22.49
N LEU A 8 -21.71 -0.16 -21.71
CA LEU A 8 -20.73 -0.49 -20.67
C LEU A 8 -21.32 -1.45 -19.61
N PHE A 9 -22.55 -1.19 -19.16
CA PHE A 9 -23.26 -2.10 -18.26
C PHE A 9 -23.52 -3.47 -18.89
N SER A 10 -23.87 -3.53 -20.18
CA SER A 10 -24.06 -4.80 -20.89
C SER A 10 -22.75 -5.56 -21.06
N VAL A 11 -21.67 -4.88 -21.43
CA VAL A 11 -20.33 -5.47 -21.50
C VAL A 11 -19.85 -5.96 -20.13
N MET A 12 -20.07 -5.16 -19.08
CA MET A 12 -19.78 -5.57 -17.70
C MET A 12 -20.62 -6.78 -17.30
N LYS A 13 -21.93 -6.79 -17.55
CA LYS A 13 -22.83 -7.90 -17.23
C LYS A 13 -22.41 -9.20 -17.95
N ASN A 14 -22.03 -9.12 -19.21
CA ASN A 14 -21.58 -10.29 -19.98
C ASN A 14 -20.17 -10.72 -19.54
N SER A 15 -19.30 -9.78 -19.15
CA SER A 15 -17.98 -10.09 -18.59
C SER A 15 -18.08 -10.76 -17.20
N PHE A 16 -19.08 -10.40 -16.40
CA PHE A 16 -19.36 -11.04 -15.11
C PHE A 16 -19.71 -12.54 -15.24
N THR A 17 -20.30 -12.95 -16.35
CA THR A 17 -20.64 -14.37 -16.60
C THR A 17 -19.40 -15.21 -16.90
N TYR A 18 -18.30 -14.59 -17.36
CA TYR A 18 -17.08 -15.30 -17.77
C TYR A 18 -15.89 -15.12 -16.81
N THR A 19 -16.01 -14.31 -15.75
CA THR A 19 -14.87 -14.01 -14.87
C THR A 19 -15.24 -14.06 -13.39
N ASN A 20 -15.21 -15.25 -12.81
CA ASN A 20 -15.25 -15.43 -11.34
C ASN A 20 -14.18 -14.58 -10.63
N ALA A 21 -13.04 -14.29 -11.28
CA ALA A 21 -11.96 -13.50 -10.74
C ALA A 21 -12.27 -11.98 -10.58
N LEU A 22 -13.19 -11.41 -11.36
CA LEU A 22 -13.67 -10.04 -11.15
C LEU A 22 -14.60 -9.96 -9.93
N ASN A 23 -15.40 -11.02 -9.69
CA ASN A 23 -16.28 -11.13 -8.54
C ASN A 23 -15.48 -11.21 -7.23
N ASP A 24 -14.43 -12.04 -7.17
CA ASP A 24 -13.72 -12.31 -5.92
C ASP A 24 -12.89 -11.14 -5.44
N TYR A 25 -12.31 -10.34 -6.34
CA TYR A 25 -11.36 -9.31 -5.94
C TYR A 25 -11.98 -7.91 -5.84
N PHE A 26 -12.85 -7.53 -6.75
CA PHE A 26 -13.38 -6.16 -6.81
C PHE A 26 -14.65 -5.98 -6.00
N LEU A 27 -15.61 -6.89 -6.15
CA LEU A 27 -16.87 -6.82 -5.43
C LEU A 27 -16.69 -7.16 -3.96
N ASP A 28 -15.93 -8.20 -3.64
CA ASP A 28 -15.71 -8.60 -2.25
C ASP A 28 -14.89 -7.55 -1.48
N TYR A 29 -13.89 -6.95 -2.11
CA TYR A 29 -13.11 -5.87 -1.51
C TYR A 29 -13.91 -4.55 -1.42
N TYR A 30 -14.62 -4.15 -2.46
CA TYR A 30 -15.53 -3.02 -2.45
C TYR A 30 -16.70 -3.25 -1.50
N LEU A 31 -17.24 -4.45 -1.46
CA LEU A 31 -18.37 -4.80 -0.61
C LEU A 31 -17.96 -4.94 0.87
N ARG A 32 -16.74 -5.40 1.18
CA ARG A 32 -16.27 -5.52 2.58
C ARG A 32 -16.04 -4.17 3.24
N HIS A 33 -15.57 -3.17 2.52
CA HIS A 33 -15.42 -1.82 3.08
C HIS A 33 -16.70 -1.01 3.09
N HIS A 34 -17.65 -1.24 2.20
CA HIS A 34 -18.97 -0.62 2.10
C HIS A 34 -19.05 0.91 2.29
N LYS A 35 -17.89 1.61 2.33
CA LYS A 35 -17.81 3.02 2.70
C LYS A 35 -17.07 3.83 1.66
N ILE A 36 -17.66 4.97 1.33
CA ILE A 36 -16.89 6.08 0.77
C ILE A 36 -16.14 6.71 1.94
N ILE A 37 -14.81 6.54 1.96
CA ILE A 37 -13.94 7.09 3.01
C ILE A 37 -13.65 8.58 2.79
N GLY A 38 -13.91 9.10 1.60
CA GLY A 38 -13.71 10.50 1.26
C GLY A 38 -13.91 10.77 -0.22
N TRP A 39 -13.56 12.00 -0.62
CA TRP A 39 -13.71 12.46 -2.00
C TRP A 39 -12.40 13.07 -2.50
N TYR A 40 -11.99 12.70 -3.69
CA TYR A 40 -10.81 13.24 -4.37
C TYR A 40 -11.21 13.77 -5.74
N LYS A 41 -11.08 15.09 -5.96
CA LYS A 41 -11.49 15.77 -7.21
C LYS A 41 -12.94 15.44 -7.62
N GLY A 42 -13.87 15.42 -6.66
CA GLY A 42 -15.28 15.11 -6.90
C GLY A 42 -15.58 13.63 -7.11
N GLN A 43 -14.61 12.75 -6.95
CA GLN A 43 -14.76 11.30 -7.14
C GLN A 43 -14.68 10.57 -5.80
N PRO A 44 -15.52 9.55 -5.55
CA PRO A 44 -15.51 8.81 -4.29
C PRO A 44 -14.24 7.97 -4.15
N VAL A 45 -13.66 7.97 -2.96
CA VAL A 45 -12.51 7.14 -2.58
C VAL A 45 -12.97 6.11 -1.58
N TYR A 46 -12.65 4.86 -1.83
CA TYR A 46 -13.03 3.72 -0.97
C TYR A 46 -11.85 3.20 -0.15
N SER A 47 -10.61 3.33 -0.64
CA SER A 47 -9.39 2.95 0.05
C SER A 47 -8.16 3.61 -0.58
N ALA A 48 -7.06 3.72 0.18
CA ALA A 48 -5.74 4.10 -0.33
C ALA A 48 -5.20 3.13 -1.40
N PHE A 49 -5.67 1.89 -1.39
CA PHE A 49 -5.26 0.82 -2.31
C PHE A 49 -6.17 0.70 -3.53
N LEU A 50 -7.11 1.62 -3.69
CA LEU A 50 -8.01 1.69 -4.84
C LEU A 50 -7.93 3.06 -5.50
N THR A 51 -8.07 3.07 -6.81
CA THR A 51 -8.25 4.32 -7.56
C THR A 51 -9.60 4.95 -7.23
N PRO A 52 -9.75 6.28 -7.24
CA PRO A 52 -11.05 6.91 -7.03
C PRO A 52 -12.11 6.38 -7.98
N GLY A 53 -13.33 6.21 -7.48
CA GLY A 53 -14.45 5.73 -8.28
C GLY A 53 -14.75 6.67 -9.45
N LEU A 54 -15.19 6.11 -10.59
CA LEU A 54 -15.49 6.86 -11.83
C LEU A 54 -14.32 7.65 -12.40
N SER A 55 -13.07 7.32 -12.01
CA SER A 55 -11.86 7.98 -12.50
C SER A 55 -11.28 7.30 -13.74
N LYS A 56 -10.47 8.03 -14.53
CA LYS A 56 -9.67 7.43 -15.61
C LYS A 56 -8.70 6.36 -15.10
N PRO A 57 -7.98 6.54 -13.97
CA PRO A 57 -7.20 5.47 -13.36
C PRO A 57 -8.01 4.21 -13.02
N LEU A 58 -9.28 4.34 -12.59
CA LEU A 58 -10.13 3.16 -12.40
C LEU A 58 -10.41 2.44 -13.71
N ALA A 59 -10.74 3.16 -14.78
CA ALA A 59 -10.92 2.56 -16.10
C ALA A 59 -9.68 1.79 -16.55
N ASN A 60 -8.48 2.35 -16.33
CA ASN A 60 -7.21 1.65 -16.60
C ASN A 60 -7.07 0.37 -15.76
N THR A 61 -7.39 0.42 -14.47
CA THR A 61 -7.34 -0.75 -13.59
C THR A 61 -8.27 -1.86 -14.09
N LEU A 62 -9.50 -1.52 -14.44
CA LEU A 62 -10.49 -2.48 -14.94
C LEU A 62 -10.07 -3.10 -16.28
N SER A 63 -9.61 -2.27 -17.21
CA SER A 63 -9.12 -2.75 -18.51
C SER A 63 -7.94 -3.71 -18.37
N ARG A 64 -7.00 -3.40 -17.48
CA ARG A 64 -5.85 -4.28 -17.23
C ARG A 64 -6.25 -5.61 -16.60
N ARG A 65 -7.24 -5.62 -15.71
CA ARG A 65 -7.76 -6.87 -15.15
C ARG A 65 -8.43 -7.72 -16.20
N LEU A 66 -9.24 -7.11 -17.08
CA LEU A 66 -9.83 -7.80 -18.21
C LEU A 66 -8.74 -8.42 -19.11
N ILE A 67 -7.71 -7.65 -19.49
CA ILE A 67 -6.59 -8.13 -20.28
C ILE A 67 -5.83 -9.24 -19.55
N SER A 68 -5.56 -9.07 -18.25
CA SER A 68 -4.91 -10.09 -17.41
C SER A 68 -5.64 -11.42 -17.43
N ASN A 69 -6.98 -11.38 -17.34
CA ASN A 69 -7.82 -12.58 -17.41
C ASN A 69 -7.83 -13.20 -18.80
N LEU A 70 -7.92 -12.38 -19.85
CA LEU A 70 -7.89 -12.89 -21.24
C LEU A 70 -6.55 -13.53 -21.58
N LEU A 71 -5.45 -12.96 -21.12
CA LEU A 71 -4.10 -13.47 -21.37
C LEU A 71 -3.71 -14.60 -20.41
N GLN A 72 -4.51 -14.86 -19.37
CA GLN A 72 -4.17 -15.77 -18.27
C GLN A 72 -2.79 -15.43 -17.62
N LYS A 73 -2.42 -14.15 -17.65
CA LYS A 73 -1.17 -13.63 -17.10
C LYS A 73 -1.45 -12.47 -16.14
N PRO A 74 -0.89 -12.48 -14.93
CA PRO A 74 -1.09 -11.38 -13.99
C PRO A 74 -0.45 -10.10 -14.54
N LEU A 75 -1.18 -8.98 -14.42
CA LEU A 75 -0.70 -7.64 -14.77
C LEU A 75 -0.78 -6.74 -13.54
N PRO A 76 0.29 -5.98 -13.22
CA PRO A 76 0.32 -5.16 -12.02
C PRO A 76 -0.55 -3.92 -12.18
N GLY A 77 -1.23 -3.53 -11.10
CA GLY A 77 -1.99 -2.28 -11.02
C GLY A 77 -1.37 -1.27 -10.06
N MET A 78 -0.47 -1.70 -9.19
CA MET A 78 0.07 -0.89 -8.09
C MET A 78 1.58 -1.04 -7.98
N ILE A 79 2.23 0.04 -7.54
CA ILE A 79 3.63 0.02 -7.08
C ILE A 79 3.78 0.69 -5.73
N ASN A 80 4.69 0.17 -4.91
CA ASN A 80 5.29 0.88 -3.80
C ASN A 80 6.68 1.36 -4.24
N PHE A 81 6.88 2.66 -4.34
CA PHE A 81 8.12 3.25 -4.83
C PHE A 81 8.86 3.98 -3.71
N ALA A 82 9.97 3.41 -3.30
CA ALA A 82 10.83 4.02 -2.29
C ALA A 82 11.67 5.14 -2.92
N LEU A 83 11.48 6.35 -2.43
CA LEU A 83 12.13 7.53 -2.98
C LEU A 83 13.50 7.82 -2.37
N THR A 84 13.77 7.30 -1.17
CA THR A 84 15.00 7.54 -0.41
C THR A 84 15.26 6.41 0.57
N ASP A 85 16.51 6.18 0.88
CA ASP A 85 16.97 5.27 1.94
C ASP A 85 17.16 5.99 3.30
N SER A 86 17.10 7.33 3.29
CA SER A 86 17.31 8.14 4.49
C SER A 86 16.02 8.24 5.30
N CYS A 87 16.14 8.08 6.61
CA CYS A 87 15.06 8.24 7.57
C CYS A 87 15.57 8.89 8.85
N ASN A 88 14.76 9.74 9.46
CA ASN A 88 15.04 10.37 10.75
C ASN A 88 14.59 9.54 11.96
N ALA A 89 13.88 8.41 11.74
CA ALA A 89 13.46 7.47 12.76
C ALA A 89 14.24 6.13 12.65
N LYS A 90 14.29 5.38 13.77
CA LYS A 90 14.98 4.06 13.85
C LYS A 90 14.02 3.00 14.42
N CYS A 91 12.86 2.86 13.79
CA CYS A 91 11.74 2.03 14.27
C CYS A 91 12.17 0.56 14.49
N GLU A 92 11.65 -0.05 15.54
CA GLU A 92 11.96 -1.43 15.89
C GLU A 92 11.51 -2.45 14.84
N HIS A 93 10.37 -2.18 14.19
CA HIS A 93 9.74 -3.07 13.20
C HIS A 93 10.07 -2.70 11.75
N CYS A 94 11.04 -1.82 11.50
CA CYS A 94 11.28 -1.31 10.17
C CYS A 94 11.61 -2.43 9.17
N SER A 95 10.69 -2.72 8.25
CA SER A 95 10.89 -3.69 7.18
C SER A 95 11.91 -3.22 6.14
N PHE A 96 12.10 -1.91 6.04
CA PHE A 96 12.89 -1.23 5.03
C PHE A 96 14.40 -1.21 5.34
N TYR A 97 14.77 -1.20 6.63
CA TYR A 97 16.14 -0.85 7.05
C TYR A 97 17.18 -1.97 6.81
N SER A 98 16.76 -3.25 6.85
CA SER A 98 17.68 -4.39 6.75
C SER A 98 17.85 -4.93 5.33
N ALA A 99 16.96 -4.54 4.40
CA ALA A 99 16.98 -5.03 3.02
C ALA A 99 17.92 -4.23 2.10
N MET A 100 18.53 -3.14 2.62
CA MET A 100 19.30 -2.22 1.79
C MET A 100 20.78 -2.20 2.17
N ASP A 101 21.63 -2.66 1.26
CA ASP A 101 23.05 -2.39 1.30
C ASP A 101 23.31 -0.96 0.81
N LYS A 102 23.25 -0.01 1.75
CA LYS A 102 23.45 1.42 1.49
C LYS A 102 24.84 1.75 0.95
N SER A 103 25.81 0.85 1.08
CA SER A 103 27.19 1.11 0.69
C SER A 103 27.43 0.93 -0.82
N LYS A 104 26.58 0.19 -1.52
CA LYS A 104 26.82 -0.23 -2.91
C LYS A 104 26.21 0.67 -3.96
N TYR A 105 25.13 1.43 -3.63
CA TYR A 105 24.34 2.10 -4.64
C TYR A 105 23.98 3.53 -4.25
N ARG A 106 24.01 4.45 -5.21
CA ARG A 106 23.44 5.77 -5.01
C ARG A 106 21.91 5.76 -5.18
N VAL A 107 21.23 6.60 -4.44
CA VAL A 107 19.79 6.85 -4.57
C VAL A 107 19.49 7.46 -5.94
N LEU A 108 18.35 7.11 -6.52
CA LEU A 108 17.86 7.62 -7.79
C LEU A 108 17.76 9.16 -7.80
N THR A 109 18.22 9.75 -8.88
CA THR A 109 18.03 11.18 -9.17
C THR A 109 16.58 11.46 -9.54
N THR A 110 16.18 12.74 -9.53
CA THR A 110 14.85 13.19 -9.98
C THR A 110 14.51 12.70 -11.39
N ASN A 111 15.46 12.80 -12.33
CA ASN A 111 15.25 12.40 -13.73
C ASN A 111 15.09 10.88 -13.89
N GLU A 112 15.86 10.09 -13.14
CA GLU A 112 15.70 8.63 -13.14
C GLU A 112 14.34 8.22 -12.59
N ILE A 113 13.87 8.89 -11.51
CA ILE A 113 12.53 8.65 -10.97
C ILE A 113 11.46 9.04 -12.00
N TYR A 114 11.61 10.15 -12.72
CA TYR A 114 10.69 10.53 -13.79
C TYR A 114 10.61 9.46 -14.88
N ALA A 115 11.75 8.96 -15.35
CA ALA A 115 11.80 7.90 -16.36
C ALA A 115 11.08 6.63 -15.89
N ILE A 116 11.34 6.19 -14.65
CA ILE A 116 10.69 5.01 -14.06
C ILE A 116 9.19 5.24 -13.89
N LEU A 117 8.76 6.39 -13.38
CA LEU A 117 7.33 6.71 -13.23
C LEU A 117 6.61 6.71 -14.59
N LYS A 118 7.21 7.30 -15.61
CA LYS A 118 6.66 7.31 -16.99
C LYS A 118 6.53 5.89 -17.53
N SER A 119 7.57 5.07 -17.37
CA SER A 119 7.58 3.66 -17.77
C SER A 119 6.49 2.85 -17.06
N CYS A 120 6.38 2.98 -15.74
CA CYS A 120 5.36 2.33 -14.94
C CYS A 120 3.93 2.74 -15.36
N GLN A 121 3.68 4.03 -15.57
CA GLN A 121 2.38 4.53 -16.01
C GLN A 121 2.04 4.08 -17.45
N ASN A 122 3.02 4.00 -18.34
CA ASN A 122 2.82 3.46 -19.69
C ASN A 122 2.57 1.95 -19.65
N PHE A 123 3.18 1.23 -18.71
CA PHE A 123 2.89 -0.18 -18.47
C PHE A 123 1.53 -0.41 -17.80
N GLY A 124 0.82 0.65 -17.34
CA GLY A 124 -0.55 0.64 -16.85
C GLY A 124 -0.68 0.62 -15.33
N ILE A 125 0.36 1.01 -14.61
CA ILE A 125 0.25 1.21 -13.16
C ILE A 125 -0.72 2.35 -12.88
N SER A 126 -1.75 2.06 -12.08
CA SER A 126 -2.83 3.01 -11.74
C SER A 126 -2.79 3.50 -10.29
N ILE A 127 -1.98 2.87 -9.42
CA ILE A 127 -1.76 3.27 -8.05
C ILE A 127 -0.26 3.36 -7.78
N ILE A 128 0.19 4.51 -7.29
CA ILE A 128 1.58 4.77 -6.94
C ILE A 128 1.64 5.17 -5.48
N ASN A 129 2.21 4.32 -4.65
CA ASN A 129 2.49 4.62 -3.25
C ASN A 129 3.95 5.05 -3.11
N PHE A 130 4.16 6.30 -2.76
CA PHE A 130 5.49 6.80 -2.43
C PHE A 130 5.84 6.38 -1.00
N VAL A 131 6.93 5.64 -0.90
CA VAL A 131 7.45 5.07 0.36
C VAL A 131 8.95 5.37 0.45
N GLY A 132 9.65 4.72 1.37
CA GLY A 132 11.11 4.79 1.51
C GLY A 132 11.52 4.76 2.96
N GLY A 133 12.65 5.38 3.28
CA GLY A 133 12.97 5.76 4.64
C GLY A 133 11.93 6.75 5.14
N GLU A 134 12.17 8.05 4.93
CA GLU A 134 11.16 9.09 5.12
C GLU A 134 11.06 9.95 3.85
N PRO A 135 10.00 9.79 3.03
CA PRO A 135 9.88 10.50 1.76
C PRO A 135 9.84 12.02 1.90
N LEU A 136 9.35 12.55 3.03
CA LEU A 136 9.27 14.00 3.26
C LEU A 136 10.65 14.66 3.44
N LEU A 137 11.73 13.88 3.58
CA LEU A 137 13.11 14.38 3.55
C LEU A 137 13.54 14.82 2.15
N ARG A 138 12.95 14.26 1.08
CA ARG A 138 13.30 14.64 -0.28
C ARG A 138 12.83 16.04 -0.62
N LYS A 139 13.75 16.90 -1.02
CA LYS A 139 13.46 18.30 -1.38
C LYS A 139 12.60 18.40 -2.65
N ASP A 140 12.78 17.50 -3.59
CA ASP A 140 12.09 17.45 -4.90
C ASP A 140 10.76 16.66 -4.87
N LEU A 141 10.32 16.15 -3.72
CA LEU A 141 9.11 15.33 -3.57
C LEU A 141 7.87 15.95 -4.26
N GLY A 142 7.65 17.25 -4.09
CA GLY A 142 6.53 17.94 -4.72
C GLY A 142 6.57 17.88 -6.25
N LYS A 143 7.78 17.94 -6.86
CA LYS A 143 7.99 17.79 -8.30
C LYS A 143 7.68 16.35 -8.74
N LEU A 144 8.14 15.35 -7.97
CA LEU A 144 7.91 13.94 -8.26
C LEU A 144 6.41 13.60 -8.26
N ILE A 145 5.66 14.02 -7.22
CA ILE A 145 4.22 13.81 -7.13
C ILE A 145 3.47 14.54 -8.27
N LYS A 146 3.89 15.76 -8.58
CA LYS A 146 3.29 16.56 -9.68
C LYS A 146 3.52 15.91 -11.05
N TYR A 147 4.65 15.24 -11.24
CA TYR A 147 5.00 14.55 -12.48
C TYR A 147 4.08 13.36 -12.81
N VAL A 148 3.51 12.72 -11.79
CA VAL A 148 2.54 11.63 -12.01
C VAL A 148 1.35 12.14 -12.81
N ASP A 149 1.11 11.56 -13.99
CA ASP A 149 -0.10 11.82 -14.79
C ASP A 149 -1.34 11.30 -14.06
N LYS A 150 -2.16 12.22 -13.58
CA LYS A 150 -3.36 11.92 -12.79
C LYS A 150 -4.52 11.32 -13.61
N ASN A 151 -4.40 11.30 -14.94
CA ASN A 151 -5.30 10.56 -15.82
C ASN A 151 -4.94 9.07 -15.90
N LYS A 152 -3.70 8.72 -15.56
CA LYS A 152 -3.22 7.32 -15.56
C LYS A 152 -3.20 6.72 -14.18
N SER A 153 -2.79 7.50 -13.15
CA SER A 153 -2.57 6.98 -11.81
C SER A 153 -3.01 7.93 -10.73
N SER A 154 -3.52 7.40 -9.62
CA SER A 154 -3.60 8.07 -8.33
C SER A 154 -2.31 7.85 -7.54
N SER A 155 -2.00 8.74 -6.59
CA SER A 155 -0.81 8.60 -5.76
C SER A 155 -1.09 8.86 -4.29
N CYS A 156 -0.49 8.03 -3.44
CA CYS A 156 -0.46 8.18 -1.98
C CYS A 156 0.98 8.30 -1.49
N ILE A 157 1.17 8.74 -0.26
CA ILE A 157 2.47 8.82 0.39
C ILE A 157 2.39 8.25 1.80
N TYR A 158 3.34 7.38 2.15
CA TYR A 158 3.56 6.93 3.51
C TYR A 158 4.63 7.80 4.18
N THR A 159 4.38 8.24 5.39
CA THR A 159 5.30 9.09 6.14
C THR A 159 5.22 8.80 7.64
N ASN A 160 6.33 8.98 8.35
CA ASN A 160 6.30 8.98 9.81
C ASN A 160 5.62 10.24 10.40
N GLY A 161 5.39 11.27 9.58
CA GLY A 161 4.66 12.47 9.97
C GLY A 161 5.53 13.59 10.58
N TRP A 162 6.83 13.38 10.78
CA TRP A 162 7.70 14.38 11.43
C TRP A 162 7.67 15.74 10.72
N PHE A 163 7.76 15.75 9.39
CA PHE A 163 7.78 16.96 8.57
C PHE A 163 6.42 17.28 7.92
N LEU A 164 5.36 16.55 8.30
CA LEU A 164 4.11 16.59 7.55
C LEU A 164 3.43 17.96 7.61
N LYS A 165 3.43 18.62 8.77
CA LYS A 165 2.84 19.95 8.94
C LYS A 165 3.45 20.96 7.96
N GLU A 166 4.79 21.02 7.90
CA GLU A 166 5.55 21.93 7.06
C GLU A 166 5.42 21.61 5.57
N ARG A 167 5.33 20.32 5.23
CA ARG A 167 5.24 19.82 3.85
C ARG A 167 3.82 19.75 3.29
N CYS A 168 2.81 19.90 4.13
CA CYS A 168 1.40 19.72 3.74
C CYS A 168 0.98 20.59 2.55
N GLN A 169 1.44 21.86 2.49
CA GLN A 169 1.13 22.74 1.35
C GLN A 169 1.72 22.25 0.03
N VAL A 170 2.95 21.72 0.06
CA VAL A 170 3.60 21.13 -1.12
C VAL A 170 2.83 19.91 -1.60
N LEU A 171 2.43 19.02 -0.68
CA LEU A 171 1.62 17.84 -0.98
C LEU A 171 0.27 18.22 -1.61
N LYS A 172 -0.42 19.24 -1.07
CA LYS A 172 -1.68 19.73 -1.63
C LYS A 172 -1.50 20.22 -3.06
N LYS A 173 -0.51 21.10 -3.29
CA LYS A 173 -0.23 21.68 -4.61
C LYS A 173 0.24 20.63 -5.64
N SER A 174 0.87 19.55 -5.20
CA SER A 174 1.32 18.46 -6.09
C SER A 174 0.22 17.48 -6.47
N GLY A 175 -0.97 17.58 -5.85
CA GLY A 175 -2.12 16.74 -6.18
C GLY A 175 -2.01 15.32 -5.65
N ILE A 176 -1.45 15.14 -4.44
CA ILE A 176 -1.51 13.85 -3.73
C ILE A 176 -2.97 13.49 -3.42
N MET A 177 -3.34 12.22 -3.55
CA MET A 177 -4.67 11.75 -3.21
C MET A 177 -4.81 11.59 -1.70
N MET A 178 -3.89 10.90 -1.07
CA MET A 178 -3.95 10.58 0.36
C MET A 178 -2.57 10.60 1.00
N VAL A 179 -2.51 11.05 2.23
CA VAL A 179 -1.34 10.95 3.10
C VAL A 179 -1.60 9.90 4.16
N ILE A 180 -0.75 8.88 4.21
CA ILE A 180 -0.82 7.77 5.15
C ILE A 180 0.26 7.98 6.20
N VAL A 181 -0.16 8.25 7.43
CA VAL A 181 0.73 8.57 8.54
C VAL A 181 0.92 7.34 9.40
N SER A 182 2.16 6.95 9.58
CA SER A 182 2.51 5.82 10.43
C SER A 182 2.34 6.15 11.90
N LEU A 183 1.48 5.43 12.61
CA LEU A 183 1.17 5.66 14.02
C LEU A 183 0.93 4.33 14.75
N ASP A 184 1.84 3.92 15.65
CA ASP A 184 1.82 2.60 16.32
C ASP A 184 1.48 2.70 17.81
N GLY A 185 0.77 3.74 18.23
CA GLY A 185 0.29 3.91 19.59
C GLY A 185 -0.66 5.08 19.70
N VAL A 186 -1.54 5.05 20.69
CA VAL A 186 -2.50 6.12 20.98
C VAL A 186 -1.97 7.15 21.98
N THR A 187 -0.72 6.97 22.44
CA THR A 187 0.00 7.89 23.34
C THR A 187 1.39 8.17 22.82
N ALA A 188 1.91 9.34 23.15
CA ALA A 188 3.28 9.76 22.78
C ALA A 188 4.32 8.75 23.32
N LYS A 189 4.20 8.35 24.59
CA LYS A 189 5.15 7.41 25.21
C LYS A 189 5.28 6.12 24.40
N ARG A 190 4.15 5.46 24.04
CA ARG A 190 4.18 4.21 23.28
C ARG A 190 4.73 4.43 21.87
N HIS A 191 4.20 5.42 21.15
CA HIS A 191 4.56 5.67 19.76
C HIS A 191 6.03 6.07 19.59
N ASP A 192 6.49 7.03 20.38
CA ASP A 192 7.84 7.58 20.27
C ASP A 192 8.90 6.55 20.68
N THR A 193 8.62 5.73 21.72
CA THR A 193 9.49 4.61 22.11
C THR A 193 9.61 3.60 20.99
N PHE A 194 8.50 3.16 20.41
CA PHE A 194 8.47 2.16 19.35
C PHE A 194 9.18 2.62 18.06
N ARG A 195 9.05 3.89 17.73
CA ARG A 195 9.70 4.49 16.54
C ARG A 195 11.06 5.10 16.83
N LYS A 196 11.52 5.08 18.08
CA LYS A 196 12.81 5.62 18.52
C LYS A 196 13.04 7.06 18.05
N LEU A 197 12.02 7.89 18.16
CA LEU A 197 12.06 9.32 17.81
C LEU A 197 11.17 10.13 18.76
N PRO A 198 11.75 10.83 19.75
CA PRO A 198 11.01 11.64 20.70
C PRO A 198 10.17 12.72 20.02
N ASN A 199 8.98 12.99 20.55
CA ASN A 199 8.01 13.99 20.06
C ASN A 199 7.42 13.69 18.65
N LEU A 200 7.65 12.50 18.08
CA LEU A 200 7.12 12.12 16.78
C LEU A 200 5.58 12.07 16.80
N PHE A 201 4.99 11.52 17.87
CA PHE A 201 3.54 11.44 18.04
C PHE A 201 2.85 12.79 17.87
N ASN A 202 3.32 13.80 18.61
CA ASN A 202 2.72 15.14 18.57
C ASN A 202 2.86 15.77 17.17
N ARG A 203 4.04 15.63 16.55
CA ARG A 203 4.27 16.12 15.18
C ARG A 203 3.40 15.43 14.15
N ALA A 204 3.23 14.13 14.24
CA ALA A 204 2.36 13.35 13.36
C ALA A 204 0.88 13.80 13.49
N ILE A 205 0.39 13.97 14.73
CA ILE A 205 -0.97 14.48 14.99
C ILE A 205 -1.18 15.89 14.42
N LEU A 206 -0.23 16.80 14.62
CA LEU A 206 -0.28 18.15 14.05
C LEU A 206 -0.28 18.11 12.51
N GLY A 207 0.51 17.22 11.92
CA GLY A 207 0.55 17.00 10.48
C GLY A 207 -0.77 16.47 9.92
N ILE A 208 -1.40 15.49 10.58
CA ILE A 208 -2.73 14.97 10.20
C ILE A 208 -3.77 16.10 10.21
N LYS A 209 -3.84 16.88 11.30
CA LYS A 209 -4.78 18.00 11.42
C LYS A 209 -4.56 19.05 10.32
N GLU A 210 -3.31 19.36 9.98
CA GLU A 210 -3.00 20.31 8.91
C GLU A 210 -3.40 19.76 7.52
N CYS A 211 -3.20 18.47 7.25
CA CYS A 211 -3.69 17.83 6.03
C CYS A 211 -5.20 17.91 5.92
N GLN A 212 -5.93 17.64 7.00
CA GLN A 212 -7.39 17.74 7.05
C GLN A 212 -7.86 19.17 6.81
N ARG A 213 -7.20 20.18 7.43
CA ARG A 213 -7.50 21.59 7.20
C ARG A 213 -7.33 21.97 5.73
N LYS A 214 -6.36 21.38 5.03
CA LYS A 214 -6.13 21.57 3.59
C LYS A 214 -6.96 20.64 2.70
N LYS A 215 -7.90 19.89 3.27
CA LYS A 215 -8.76 18.94 2.53
C LYS A 215 -7.92 17.92 1.74
N ILE A 216 -6.88 17.36 2.36
CA ILE A 216 -6.15 16.18 1.87
C ILE A 216 -6.69 14.99 2.65
N LEU A 217 -7.01 13.90 1.97
CA LEU A 217 -7.39 12.66 2.63
C LEU A 217 -6.24 12.13 3.48
N THR A 218 -6.56 11.64 4.67
CA THR A 218 -5.57 11.14 5.63
C THR A 218 -5.92 9.73 6.07
N ALA A 219 -4.90 8.89 6.19
CA ALA A 219 -5.01 7.57 6.79
C ALA A 219 -3.95 7.41 7.89
N ILE A 220 -4.21 6.49 8.80
CA ILE A 220 -3.20 5.98 9.74
C ILE A 220 -2.77 4.60 9.24
N SER A 221 -1.46 4.34 9.25
CA SER A 221 -0.87 3.02 9.10
C SER A 221 -0.34 2.56 10.45
N THR A 222 -0.76 1.39 10.92
CA THR A 222 -0.35 0.84 12.21
C THR A 222 0.05 -0.63 12.09
N THR A 223 1.03 -1.04 12.90
CA THR A 223 1.42 -2.45 13.04
C THR A 223 0.76 -3.02 14.28
N VAL A 224 0.17 -4.21 14.16
CA VAL A 224 -0.56 -4.89 15.23
C VAL A 224 0.08 -6.24 15.53
N THR A 225 0.33 -6.50 16.80
CA THR A 225 0.83 -7.76 17.33
C THR A 225 -0.32 -8.60 17.92
N GLN A 226 -0.04 -9.89 18.23
CA GLN A 226 -0.98 -10.71 18.98
C GLN A 226 -1.32 -10.09 20.34
N GLU A 227 -0.31 -9.56 21.04
CA GLU A 227 -0.49 -8.86 22.32
C GLU A 227 -1.42 -7.65 22.18
N ASP A 228 -1.36 -6.89 21.07
CA ASP A 228 -2.26 -5.76 20.84
C ASP A 228 -3.72 -6.15 20.67
N LEU A 229 -3.98 -7.36 20.16
CA LEU A 229 -5.33 -7.91 20.10
C LEU A 229 -5.83 -8.34 21.50
N GLU A 230 -4.96 -8.94 22.28
CA GLU A 230 -5.31 -9.50 23.59
C GLU A 230 -5.58 -8.41 24.64
N ASN A 231 -4.73 -7.37 24.67
CA ASN A 231 -4.83 -6.28 25.64
C ASN A 231 -5.72 -5.11 25.17
N GLY A 232 -6.39 -5.24 24.02
CA GLY A 232 -7.31 -4.25 23.47
C GLY A 232 -6.64 -2.98 22.87
N ASN A 233 -5.32 -2.97 22.69
CA ASN A 233 -4.63 -1.80 22.13
C ASN A 233 -5.02 -1.55 20.68
N PHE A 234 -5.30 -2.60 19.91
CA PHE A 234 -5.79 -2.44 18.56
C PHE A 234 -7.18 -1.77 18.51
N GLU A 235 -8.09 -2.16 19.40
CA GLU A 235 -9.41 -1.53 19.50
C GLU A 235 -9.31 -0.06 19.96
N LYS A 236 -8.39 0.25 20.90
CA LYS A 236 -8.06 1.65 21.27
C LYS A 236 -7.56 2.45 20.05
N MET A 237 -6.75 1.85 19.16
CA MET A 237 -6.28 2.50 17.91
C MET A 237 -7.44 2.77 16.96
N ILE A 238 -8.40 1.87 16.82
CA ILE A 238 -9.62 2.08 16.01
C ILE A 238 -10.41 3.28 16.56
N HIS A 239 -10.66 3.33 17.86
CA HIS A 239 -11.33 4.47 18.51
C HIS A 239 -10.56 5.78 18.35
N PHE A 240 -9.25 5.72 18.47
CA PHE A 240 -8.37 6.89 18.30
C PHE A 240 -8.40 7.41 16.86
N SER A 241 -8.40 6.53 15.87
CA SER A 241 -8.53 6.87 14.45
C SER A 241 -9.86 7.58 14.15
N LYS A 242 -10.96 7.13 14.76
CA LYS A 242 -12.26 7.82 14.74
C LYS A 242 -12.17 9.20 15.34
N LYS A 243 -11.58 9.33 16.55
CA LYS A 243 -11.41 10.63 17.25
C LYS A 243 -10.59 11.62 16.42
N LEU A 244 -9.57 11.14 15.71
CA LEU A 244 -8.75 11.96 14.82
C LEU A 244 -9.45 12.26 13.48
N LYS A 245 -10.61 11.65 13.21
CA LYS A 245 -11.37 11.83 11.95
C LYS A 245 -10.54 11.50 10.71
N VAL A 246 -9.65 10.51 10.78
CA VAL A 246 -8.96 10.04 9.58
C VAL A 246 -9.92 9.27 8.67
N ASN A 247 -9.62 9.24 7.39
CA ASN A 247 -10.46 8.59 6.38
C ASN A 247 -10.32 7.06 6.43
N GLU A 248 -9.10 6.56 6.68
CA GLU A 248 -8.82 5.12 6.70
C GLU A 248 -7.81 4.76 7.81
N LEU A 249 -7.96 3.57 8.36
CA LEU A 249 -6.98 2.90 9.21
C LEU A 249 -6.43 1.68 8.46
N ILE A 250 -5.14 1.68 8.19
CA ILE A 250 -4.44 0.59 7.49
C ILE A 250 -3.69 -0.24 8.53
N VAL A 251 -4.00 -1.53 8.59
CA VAL A 251 -3.50 -2.44 9.61
C VAL A 251 -2.55 -3.45 8.97
N PHE A 252 -1.32 -3.47 9.45
CA PHE A 252 -0.32 -4.48 9.13
C PHE A 252 -0.15 -5.42 10.33
N ASP A 253 -0.23 -6.71 10.09
CA ASP A 253 0.15 -7.72 11.07
C ASP A 253 1.68 -7.83 11.12
N THR A 254 2.21 -8.04 12.32
CA THR A 254 3.65 -8.17 12.56
C THR A 254 4.22 -9.39 11.86
N MET A 255 5.37 -9.23 11.23
CA MET A 255 6.08 -10.29 10.53
C MET A 255 7.57 -10.30 10.90
N PRO A 256 8.26 -11.47 10.91
CA PRO A 256 9.69 -11.58 11.16
C PRO A 256 10.51 -11.16 9.93
N ILE A 257 10.44 -9.88 9.57
CA ILE A 257 11.12 -9.27 8.43
C ILE A 257 11.83 -7.98 8.83
N GLY A 258 12.77 -7.53 8.02
CA GLY A 258 13.49 -6.31 8.28
C GLY A 258 14.22 -6.36 9.63
N MET A 259 14.04 -5.35 10.45
CA MET A 259 14.63 -5.30 11.80
C MET A 259 14.09 -6.42 12.72
N TYR A 260 12.95 -7.02 12.38
CA TYR A 260 12.39 -8.17 13.11
C TYR A 260 12.78 -9.53 12.52
N SER A 261 13.67 -9.60 11.54
CA SER A 261 14.10 -10.85 10.89
C SER A 261 14.66 -11.91 11.87
N HIS A 262 15.21 -11.48 13.00
CA HIS A 262 15.75 -12.33 14.08
C HIS A 262 14.69 -12.71 15.15
N ARG A 263 13.47 -12.15 15.08
CA ARG A 263 12.40 -12.36 16.06
C ARG A 263 11.61 -13.64 15.76
N ASN A 264 12.14 -14.79 16.17
CA ASN A 264 11.48 -16.10 16.01
C ASN A 264 10.19 -16.23 16.84
N ASP A 265 10.05 -15.44 17.89
CA ASP A 265 8.85 -15.37 18.72
C ASP A 265 7.63 -14.87 17.95
N LEU A 266 7.80 -13.99 16.94
CA LEU A 266 6.71 -13.53 16.08
C LEU A 266 6.13 -14.63 15.19
N THR A 267 6.90 -15.67 14.92
CA THR A 267 6.41 -16.86 14.20
C THR A 267 5.62 -17.78 15.13
N LYS A 268 6.08 -17.90 16.38
CA LYS A 268 5.42 -18.74 17.40
C LYS A 268 4.13 -18.10 17.90
N ASN A 269 4.12 -16.77 18.05
CA ASN A 269 2.98 -15.97 18.49
C ASN A 269 2.35 -15.24 17.29
N ALA A 270 2.10 -15.98 16.20
CA ALA A 270 1.43 -15.42 15.03
C ALA A 270 0.06 -14.86 15.42
N ILE A 271 -0.30 -13.74 14.80
CA ILE A 271 -1.57 -13.07 15.11
C ILE A 271 -2.77 -13.97 14.78
N ASP A 272 -3.74 -14.02 15.69
CA ASP A 272 -5.03 -14.67 15.47
C ASP A 272 -5.81 -13.87 14.41
N LYS A 273 -5.75 -14.36 13.18
CA LYS A 273 -6.38 -13.71 12.04
C LYS A 273 -7.91 -13.70 12.14
N HIS A 274 -8.51 -14.73 12.71
CA HIS A 274 -9.97 -14.77 12.89
C HIS A 274 -10.44 -13.67 13.80
N LYS A 275 -9.77 -13.48 14.94
CA LYS A 275 -10.04 -12.40 15.88
C LYS A 275 -9.78 -11.04 15.27
N LEU A 276 -8.67 -10.89 14.54
CA LEU A 276 -8.33 -9.65 13.82
C LEU A 276 -9.42 -9.28 12.79
N PHE A 277 -9.80 -10.23 11.93
CA PHE A 277 -10.79 -10.01 10.89
C PHE A 277 -12.18 -9.72 11.47
N ALA A 278 -12.60 -10.46 12.49
CA ALA A 278 -13.87 -10.21 13.18
C ALA A 278 -13.94 -8.78 13.76
N LEU A 279 -12.83 -8.29 14.33
CA LEU A 279 -12.76 -6.93 14.84
C LEU A 279 -12.80 -5.89 13.74
N VAL A 280 -12.07 -6.10 12.65
CA VAL A 280 -12.08 -5.23 11.45
C VAL A 280 -13.50 -5.14 10.87
N ASP A 281 -14.17 -6.28 10.68
CA ASP A 281 -15.53 -6.35 10.13
C ASP A 281 -16.55 -5.69 11.05
N LYS A 282 -16.44 -5.88 12.37
CA LYS A 282 -17.28 -5.22 13.39
C LYS A 282 -17.29 -3.70 13.20
N TYR A 283 -16.12 -3.09 12.99
CA TYR A 283 -16.00 -1.64 12.88
C TYR A 283 -16.22 -1.12 11.45
N ASN A 284 -15.96 -1.92 10.42
CA ASN A 284 -16.28 -1.56 9.06
C ASN A 284 -17.80 -1.46 8.82
N LYS A 285 -18.62 -2.18 9.57
CA LYS A 285 -20.09 -2.05 9.55
C LYS A 285 -20.62 -0.75 10.16
N LYS A 286 -19.81 -0.03 10.94
CA LYS A 286 -20.21 1.21 11.62
C LYS A 286 -19.89 2.43 10.77
N SER A 287 -20.92 3.18 10.35
CA SER A 287 -20.77 4.34 9.43
C SER A 287 -19.95 5.49 10.00
N ASP A 288 -19.88 5.63 11.31
CA ASP A 288 -19.19 6.70 12.04
C ASP A 288 -17.72 6.41 12.35
N TYR A 289 -17.20 5.25 11.90
CA TYR A 289 -15.79 4.88 11.97
C TYR A 289 -15.08 5.05 10.62
N PRO A 290 -13.75 5.25 10.59
CA PRO A 290 -12.99 5.23 9.34
C PRO A 290 -13.13 3.87 8.64
N GLY A 291 -12.83 3.78 7.36
CA GLY A 291 -12.61 2.50 6.72
C GLY A 291 -11.40 1.80 7.34
N ILE A 292 -11.46 0.49 7.53
CA ILE A 292 -10.32 -0.26 8.07
C ILE A 292 -9.87 -1.25 7.00
N PHE A 293 -8.66 -1.03 6.49
CA PHE A 293 -7.99 -1.93 5.58
C PHE A 293 -7.05 -2.85 6.36
N CYS A 294 -7.19 -4.15 6.22
CA CYS A 294 -6.33 -5.13 6.89
C CYS A 294 -5.43 -5.85 5.87
N TYR A 295 -4.12 -5.62 5.96
CA TYR A 295 -3.15 -6.18 5.03
C TYR A 295 -3.04 -7.71 5.13
N ALA A 296 -3.36 -8.29 6.30
CA ALA A 296 -3.36 -9.73 6.49
C ALA A 296 -4.28 -10.48 5.50
N HIS A 297 -5.36 -9.86 5.01
CA HIS A 297 -6.21 -10.44 3.96
C HIS A 297 -5.45 -10.72 2.66
N PHE A 298 -4.40 -9.95 2.34
CA PHE A 298 -3.58 -10.11 1.13
C PHE A 298 -2.43 -11.11 1.27
N LYS A 299 -2.38 -11.80 2.41
CA LYS A 299 -1.42 -12.87 2.67
C LYS A 299 -2.10 -14.20 2.99
N ASP A 300 -3.37 -14.15 3.35
CA ASP A 300 -4.15 -15.32 3.71
C ASP A 300 -4.81 -15.92 2.47
N MET A 301 -4.53 -17.21 2.23
CA MET A 301 -5.08 -17.95 1.08
C MET A 301 -6.58 -18.21 1.20
N SER A 302 -7.15 -18.12 2.40
CA SER A 302 -8.61 -18.18 2.61
C SER A 302 -9.34 -16.92 2.18
N THR A 303 -8.57 -15.83 1.93
CA THR A 303 -9.08 -14.54 1.46
C THR A 303 -8.53 -14.23 0.06
N PHE A 304 -7.65 -13.24 -0.09
CA PHE A 304 -7.12 -12.82 -1.40
C PHE A 304 -5.81 -13.51 -1.79
N GLY A 305 -5.10 -14.07 -0.83
CA GLY A 305 -3.77 -14.63 -1.03
C GLY A 305 -2.68 -13.57 -1.27
N CYS A 306 -1.46 -14.02 -1.52
CA CYS A 306 -0.33 -13.13 -1.71
C CYS A 306 -0.45 -12.33 -3.02
N SER A 307 -0.50 -10.99 -2.92
CA SER A 307 -0.61 -10.07 -4.05
C SER A 307 0.73 -9.71 -4.71
N ALA A 308 1.86 -10.03 -4.07
CA ALA A 308 3.21 -9.80 -4.61
C ALA A 308 3.42 -10.53 -5.94
N GLY A 309 3.91 -9.84 -6.98
CA GLY A 309 4.08 -10.41 -8.32
C GLY A 309 2.77 -10.89 -9.00
N ARG A 310 1.61 -10.52 -8.47
CA ARG A 310 0.29 -10.72 -9.09
C ARG A 310 -0.40 -9.40 -9.41
N ASN A 311 -0.31 -8.45 -8.48
CA ASN A 311 -1.02 -7.19 -8.55
C ASN A 311 -0.12 -5.99 -8.28
N TYR A 312 0.99 -6.18 -7.59
CA TYR A 312 1.95 -5.12 -7.30
C TYR A 312 3.39 -5.62 -7.23
N PHE A 313 4.30 -4.67 -7.29
CA PHE A 313 5.72 -4.84 -7.01
C PHE A 313 6.27 -3.62 -6.26
N TYR A 314 7.45 -3.79 -5.68
CA TYR A 314 8.17 -2.75 -4.98
C TYR A 314 9.39 -2.29 -5.79
N ILE A 315 9.67 -0.97 -5.73
CA ILE A 315 10.86 -0.36 -6.34
C ILE A 315 11.71 0.23 -5.22
N SER A 316 12.96 -0.22 -5.12
CA SER A 316 13.94 0.30 -4.14
C SER A 316 14.38 1.72 -4.47
N PRO A 317 15.01 2.47 -3.53
CA PRO A 317 15.57 3.79 -3.81
C PRO A 317 16.67 3.80 -4.86
N TYR A 318 17.16 2.62 -5.23
CA TYR A 318 18.25 2.40 -6.19
C TYR A 318 17.74 1.97 -7.58
N GLY A 319 16.41 1.86 -7.73
CA GLY A 319 15.77 1.44 -8.98
C GLY A 319 15.57 -0.06 -9.14
N GLU A 320 15.87 -0.84 -8.11
CA GLU A 320 15.69 -2.29 -8.16
C GLU A 320 14.22 -2.65 -8.02
N MET A 321 13.75 -3.59 -8.84
CA MET A 321 12.42 -4.16 -8.77
C MET A 321 12.43 -5.40 -7.87
N HIS A 322 11.58 -5.41 -6.85
CA HIS A 322 11.37 -6.54 -5.96
C HIS A 322 9.93 -7.05 -6.04
N PRO A 323 9.67 -8.33 -5.75
CA PRO A 323 8.31 -8.87 -5.71
C PRO A 323 7.39 -8.13 -4.74
N CYS A 324 7.90 -7.70 -3.60
CA CYS A 324 7.21 -6.93 -2.57
C CYS A 324 8.21 -6.19 -1.66
N ASP A 325 7.69 -5.35 -0.78
CA ASP A 325 8.45 -4.56 0.21
C ASP A 325 9.23 -5.43 1.22
N PHE A 326 8.94 -6.72 1.28
CA PHE A 326 9.46 -7.65 2.27
C PHE A 326 10.49 -8.64 1.73
N THR A 327 10.86 -8.51 0.44
CA THR A 327 11.83 -9.38 -0.20
C THR A 327 13.17 -8.66 -0.37
N ALA A 328 14.27 -9.32 0.06
CA ALA A 328 15.60 -8.75 -0.06
C ALA A 328 16.19 -8.89 -1.48
N LYS A 329 15.82 -9.95 -2.23
CA LYS A 329 16.40 -10.26 -3.54
C LYS A 329 15.66 -9.51 -4.66
N PRO A 330 16.33 -8.62 -5.43
CA PRO A 330 15.74 -7.96 -6.57
C PRO A 330 15.60 -8.90 -7.78
N ILE A 331 14.67 -8.58 -8.66
CA ILE A 331 14.46 -9.27 -9.95
C ILE A 331 15.39 -8.69 -11.03
N GLY A 332 15.64 -7.38 -10.96
CA GLY A 332 16.49 -6.61 -11.85
C GLY A 332 16.42 -5.13 -11.53
N ASN A 333 16.91 -4.25 -12.41
CA ASN A 333 16.99 -2.82 -12.14
C ASN A 333 16.37 -1.99 -13.27
N LEU A 334 15.38 -1.19 -12.94
CA LEU A 334 14.58 -0.34 -13.83
C LEU A 334 15.38 0.83 -14.47
N LYS A 335 16.63 1.04 -14.07
CA LYS A 335 17.53 1.97 -14.79
C LYS A 335 17.97 1.41 -16.13
N ASN A 336 18.07 0.09 -16.25
CA ASN A 336 18.67 -0.60 -17.38
C ASN A 336 17.71 -1.54 -18.11
N GLU A 337 16.58 -1.90 -17.46
CA GLU A 337 15.66 -2.92 -17.93
C GLU A 337 14.22 -2.37 -17.99
N ALA A 338 13.44 -2.80 -18.96
CA ALA A 338 12.04 -2.39 -19.08
C ALA A 338 11.19 -2.98 -17.97
N VAL A 339 10.22 -2.22 -17.47
CA VAL A 339 9.31 -2.68 -16.41
C VAL A 339 8.50 -3.91 -16.85
N SER A 340 8.14 -4.03 -18.13
CA SER A 340 7.46 -5.19 -18.71
C SER A 340 8.29 -6.46 -18.58
N ASP A 341 9.57 -6.38 -18.94
CA ASP A 341 10.46 -7.53 -18.99
C ASP A 341 10.73 -8.07 -17.59
N LEU A 342 11.01 -7.15 -16.65
CA LEU A 342 11.16 -7.51 -15.24
C LEU A 342 9.88 -8.08 -14.64
N TRP A 343 8.72 -7.53 -15.00
CA TRP A 343 7.45 -8.05 -14.52
C TRP A 343 7.18 -9.47 -15.02
N PHE A 344 7.37 -9.75 -16.30
CA PHE A 344 7.17 -11.09 -16.85
C PHE A 344 8.20 -12.08 -16.31
N LYS A 345 9.47 -11.68 -16.16
CA LYS A 345 10.48 -12.46 -15.46
C LYS A 345 10.04 -12.83 -14.04
N LEU A 346 9.47 -11.86 -13.28
CA LEU A 346 8.95 -12.10 -11.93
C LEU A 346 7.79 -13.11 -11.95
N THR A 347 6.85 -12.99 -12.89
CA THR A 347 5.70 -13.90 -12.96
C THR A 347 6.10 -15.32 -13.35
N ASP A 348 7.09 -15.49 -14.22
CA ASP A 348 7.62 -16.78 -14.60
C ASP A 348 8.36 -17.47 -13.44
N ILE A 349 9.16 -16.72 -12.67
CA ILE A 349 9.81 -17.22 -11.46
C ILE A 349 8.76 -17.70 -10.45
N LYS A 350 7.69 -16.92 -10.26
CA LYS A 350 6.63 -17.23 -9.30
C LYS A 350 5.84 -18.47 -9.70
N SER A 351 5.65 -18.70 -10.99
CA SER A 351 4.96 -19.90 -11.49
C SER A 351 5.77 -21.18 -11.30
N LYS A 352 7.11 -21.07 -11.32
CA LYS A 352 8.03 -22.22 -11.29
C LYS A 352 8.57 -22.54 -9.90
N ASN A 353 8.85 -21.55 -9.06
CA ASN A 353 9.42 -21.74 -7.72
C ASN A 353 9.24 -20.52 -6.80
N CYS A 354 8.25 -20.55 -5.95
CA CYS A 354 8.05 -19.52 -4.93
C CYS A 354 9.13 -19.48 -3.82
N GLY A 355 9.89 -20.58 -3.63
CA GLY A 355 10.70 -20.80 -2.43
C GLY A 355 11.91 -19.91 -2.26
N GLU A 356 12.58 -19.50 -3.35
CA GLU A 356 13.84 -18.74 -3.28
C GLU A 356 13.64 -17.23 -3.16
N TYR A 357 12.52 -16.68 -3.64
CA TYR A 357 12.27 -15.25 -3.70
C TYR A 357 11.30 -14.75 -2.63
N LEU A 358 10.68 -15.67 -1.90
CA LEU A 358 9.70 -15.33 -0.88
C LEU A 358 10.30 -15.59 0.50
N ASN A 359 10.36 -14.55 1.31
CA ASN A 359 10.74 -14.61 2.71
C ASN A 359 9.77 -15.51 3.52
N SER A 360 10.13 -15.78 4.75
CA SER A 360 9.38 -16.59 5.72
C SER A 360 7.87 -16.33 5.82
N CYS A 361 7.39 -15.16 5.40
CA CYS A 361 5.95 -14.86 5.33
C CYS A 361 5.18 -15.76 4.35
N CYS A 362 5.87 -16.38 3.36
CA CYS A 362 5.30 -17.30 2.39
C CYS A 362 5.68 -18.75 2.65
N LYS A 363 6.54 -19.02 3.62
CA LYS A 363 6.97 -20.39 4.01
C LYS A 363 5.94 -21.12 4.88
N THR A 364 4.83 -20.50 5.25
CA THR A 364 3.72 -21.22 5.88
C THR A 364 3.17 -22.23 4.88
N LYS A 365 3.21 -23.50 5.25
CA LYS A 365 3.03 -24.75 4.48
C LYS A 365 1.73 -24.96 3.68
N THR A 366 1.03 -23.89 3.26
CA THR A 366 -0.31 -24.02 2.65
C THR A 366 -0.43 -23.40 1.25
N TYR A 367 0.67 -23.23 0.51
CA TYR A 367 0.56 -22.82 -0.88
C TYR A 367 0.21 -24.03 -1.77
N LYS A 368 -1.07 -24.27 -2.00
CA LYS A 368 -1.54 -25.01 -3.18
C LYS A 368 -2.05 -23.98 -4.19
N PRO A 369 -1.53 -23.92 -5.43
CA PRO A 369 -2.14 -23.10 -6.46
C PRO A 369 -3.57 -23.59 -6.67
N ARG A 370 -4.53 -22.68 -6.68
CA ARG A 370 -5.86 -22.99 -7.22
C ARG A 370 -5.67 -23.16 -8.72
N THR A 371 -5.91 -24.38 -9.21
CA THR A 371 -6.07 -24.70 -10.62
C THR A 371 -7.28 -23.99 -11.20
#